data_86456d8b50aa4abd43ce10c997ab5965
#
_entry.id   86456d8b50aa4abd43ce10c997ab5965
#
_cell.length_a   1.000
_cell.length_b   1.000
_cell.length_c   1.000
_cell.angle_alpha   90.00
_cell.angle_beta   90.00
_cell.angle_gamma   90.00
#
_symmetry.space_group_name_H-M   'P 1'
#
loop_
_entity.id
_entity.type
_entity.pdbx_description
1 polymer ?
#
loop_
_entity_poly.entity_id
_entity_poly.type
_entity_poly.pdbx_seq_one_letter_code
_entity_poly.pdbx_strand_id
1 'polypeptide(L)'
;MNQLRKYFVFAVLVLSACILYILKSKTNEPTPTTKTVTLPKIEIEEEARGNIVIIIDDFGYRDDNVSEGFLLLDANLTFAVIPGHHNSKVFAAKAEQRGFEVIVHMPMESTTKTPGEKDYMLSTSMTSSEIENRVVKKSKDFDHILS
;
A
#
# COMPACT_ATOMS: atom_id res chain seq x y z
N MET A 1 55.56 23.08 51.02
CA MET A 1 54.38 22.73 50.21
C MET A 1 53.17 23.33 50.87
N ASN A 2 52.45 24.32 50.22
CA ASN A 2 51.45 25.14 50.86
C ASN A 2 50.26 24.30 51.31
N GLN A 3 49.70 24.55 52.49
CA GLN A 3 48.54 23.84 53.06
C GLN A 3 47.37 23.83 52.06
N LEU A 4 47.20 24.93 51.35
CA LEU A 4 46.12 25.05 50.32
C LEU A 4 46.25 23.99 49.23
N ARG A 5 47.48 23.63 48.81
CA ARG A 5 47.71 22.60 47.79
C ARG A 5 47.36 21.19 48.30
N LYS A 6 47.54 20.92 49.60
CA LYS A 6 47.17 19.64 50.22
C LYS A 6 45.65 19.48 50.25
N TYR A 7 44.95 20.55 50.62
CA TYR A 7 43.49 20.51 50.63
C TYR A 7 42.91 20.37 49.23
N PHE A 8 43.52 21.02 48.23
CA PHE A 8 43.09 20.87 46.83
C PHE A 8 43.28 19.44 46.33
N VAL A 9 44.43 18.83 46.57
CA VAL A 9 44.68 17.43 46.18
C VAL A 9 43.71 16.48 46.89
N PHE A 10 43.45 16.71 48.17
CA PHE A 10 42.50 15.88 48.93
C PHE A 10 41.07 16.02 48.38
N ALA A 11 40.64 17.23 48.08
CA ALA A 11 39.30 17.46 47.50
C ALA A 11 39.14 16.76 46.12
N VAL A 12 40.14 16.79 45.27
CA VAL A 12 40.12 16.11 43.97
C VAL A 12 40.06 14.60 44.14
N LEU A 13 40.78 14.02 45.09
CA LEU A 13 40.73 12.58 45.39
C LEU A 13 39.35 12.14 45.92
N VAL A 14 38.77 12.95 46.81
CA VAL A 14 37.40 12.64 47.32
C VAL A 14 36.38 12.72 46.18
N LEU A 15 36.48 13.74 45.33
CA LEU A 15 35.55 13.91 44.20
C LEU A 15 35.69 12.74 43.22
N SER A 16 36.88 12.30 42.89
CA SER A 16 37.13 11.16 42.01
C SER A 16 36.58 9.84 42.60
N ALA A 17 36.77 9.64 43.91
CA ALA A 17 36.18 8.46 44.59
C ALA A 17 34.66 8.46 44.57
N CYS A 18 34.04 9.63 44.79
CA CYS A 18 32.57 9.76 44.67
C CYS A 18 32.05 9.46 43.28
N ILE A 19 32.73 9.97 42.24
CA ILE A 19 32.36 9.69 40.83
C ILE A 19 32.47 8.18 40.54
N LEU A 20 33.56 7.54 40.95
CA LEU A 20 33.74 6.10 40.75
C LEU A 20 32.68 5.28 41.51
N TYR A 21 32.28 5.72 42.72
CA TYR A 21 31.22 5.08 43.48
C TYR A 21 29.87 5.19 42.77
N ILE A 22 29.53 6.38 42.25
CA ILE A 22 28.29 6.59 41.52
C ILE A 22 28.26 5.77 40.21
N LEU A 23 29.38 5.72 39.50
CA LEU A 23 29.46 4.89 38.26
C LEU A 23 29.30 3.40 38.57
N LYS A 24 29.91 2.91 39.64
CA LYS A 24 29.79 1.52 40.08
C LYS A 24 28.38 1.19 40.59
N SER A 25 27.68 2.14 41.21
CA SER A 25 26.31 1.98 41.70
C SER A 25 25.32 1.84 40.53
N LYS A 26 25.55 2.59 39.42
CA LYS A 26 24.70 2.48 38.22
C LYS A 26 24.81 1.14 37.48
N THR A 27 25.95 0.44 37.64
CA THR A 27 26.13 -0.88 36.97
C THR A 27 25.48 -2.04 37.71
N ASN A 28 25.02 -1.81 38.94
CA ASN A 28 24.43 -2.84 39.79
C ASN A 28 22.89 -2.75 39.91
N GLU A 29 22.22 -1.96 39.08
CA GLU A 29 20.77 -2.09 38.96
C GLU A 29 20.44 -3.45 38.34
N PRO A 30 19.66 -4.29 39.01
CA PRO A 30 19.20 -5.53 38.41
C PRO A 30 18.34 -5.18 37.19
N THR A 31 18.80 -5.54 36.02
CA THR A 31 18.01 -5.47 34.79
C THR A 31 16.64 -6.10 35.10
N PRO A 32 15.51 -5.40 34.92
CA PRO A 32 14.21 -6.01 35.10
C PRO A 32 14.14 -7.21 34.17
N THR A 33 14.13 -8.41 34.72
CA THR A 33 13.91 -9.63 34.00
C THR A 33 12.47 -9.59 33.49
N THR A 34 12.28 -8.98 32.34
CA THR A 34 11.03 -9.16 31.57
C THR A 34 10.96 -10.65 31.30
N LYS A 35 10.17 -11.37 32.08
CA LYS A 35 9.74 -12.72 31.73
C LYS A 35 9.03 -12.57 30.40
N THR A 36 9.76 -12.80 29.31
CA THR A 36 9.15 -13.01 28.00
C THR A 36 8.21 -14.19 28.16
N VAL A 37 6.93 -13.90 28.34
CA VAL A 37 5.88 -14.91 28.19
C VAL A 37 5.94 -15.27 26.72
N THR A 38 6.67 -16.31 26.41
CA THR A 38 6.57 -16.96 25.09
C THR A 38 5.16 -17.53 25.04
N LEU A 39 4.26 -16.76 24.43
CA LEU A 39 2.99 -17.32 23.99
C LEU A 39 3.33 -18.53 23.11
N PRO A 40 2.64 -19.66 23.30
CA PRO A 40 2.82 -20.79 22.41
C PRO A 40 2.63 -20.25 20.99
N LYS A 41 3.64 -20.41 20.12
CA LYS A 41 3.51 -20.19 18.69
C LYS A 41 2.44 -21.18 18.24
N ILE A 42 1.21 -20.70 18.12
CA ILE A 42 0.18 -21.44 17.41
C ILE A 42 0.66 -21.44 15.97
N GLU A 43 1.32 -22.51 15.56
CA GLU A 43 1.44 -22.82 14.14
C GLU A 43 0.03 -23.11 13.66
N ILE A 44 -0.64 -22.06 13.21
CA ILE A 44 -1.82 -22.22 12.39
C ILE A 44 -1.24 -22.79 11.09
N GLU A 45 -1.38 -24.08 10.89
CA GLU A 45 -1.23 -24.68 9.57
C GLU A 45 -2.30 -24.00 8.73
N GLU A 46 -1.87 -22.98 8.00
CA GLU A 46 -2.71 -22.21 7.09
C GLU A 46 -3.00 -23.15 5.89
N GLU A 47 -3.94 -24.07 6.08
CA GLU A 47 -4.61 -24.66 4.94
C GLU A 47 -5.23 -23.51 4.17
N ALA A 48 -4.61 -23.15 3.06
CA ALA A 48 -5.12 -22.12 2.16
C ALA A 48 -6.54 -22.51 1.74
N ARG A 49 -7.54 -21.94 2.41
CA ARG A 49 -8.96 -22.25 2.20
C ARG A 49 -9.50 -21.69 0.88
N GLY A 50 -8.68 -20.94 0.15
CA GLY A 50 -9.00 -20.35 -1.15
C GLY A 50 -8.12 -19.15 -1.45
N ASN A 51 -8.24 -18.66 -2.69
CA ASN A 51 -7.63 -17.41 -3.14
C ASN A 51 -8.72 -16.34 -3.24
N ILE A 52 -8.40 -15.14 -2.81
CA ILE A 52 -9.28 -13.97 -2.97
C ILE A 52 -8.62 -13.03 -3.97
N VAL A 53 -9.38 -12.62 -4.99
CA VAL A 53 -8.99 -11.57 -5.93
C VAL A 53 -9.85 -10.36 -5.65
N ILE A 54 -9.22 -9.19 -5.54
CA ILE A 54 -9.91 -7.93 -5.34
C ILE A 54 -9.81 -7.12 -6.62
N ILE A 55 -10.96 -6.86 -7.23
CA ILE A 55 -11.09 -6.01 -8.41
C ILE A 55 -11.81 -4.73 -7.99
N ILE A 56 -11.27 -3.58 -8.36
CA ILE A 56 -11.90 -2.29 -8.10
C ILE A 56 -12.32 -1.70 -9.43
N ASP A 57 -13.62 -1.44 -9.56
CA ASP A 57 -14.26 -1.03 -10.80
C ASP A 57 -14.31 0.49 -10.99
N ASP A 58 -14.76 0.91 -12.17
CA ASP A 58 -15.16 2.27 -12.53
C ASP A 58 -14.02 3.29 -12.61
N PHE A 59 -12.80 2.85 -12.90
CA PHE A 59 -11.72 3.80 -13.21
C PHE A 59 -11.83 4.35 -14.64
N GLY A 60 -11.31 5.57 -14.82
CA GLY A 60 -11.30 6.25 -16.12
C GLY A 60 -12.09 7.56 -16.15
N TYR A 61 -13.03 7.78 -15.22
CA TYR A 61 -13.77 9.04 -15.13
C TYR A 61 -12.92 10.20 -14.61
N ARG A 62 -12.04 9.90 -13.66
CA ARG A 62 -11.33 10.90 -12.86
C ARG A 62 -9.82 10.68 -12.95
N ASP A 63 -9.09 11.80 -12.83
CA ASP A 63 -7.64 11.81 -12.60
C ASP A 63 -7.41 12.84 -11.47
N ASP A 64 -7.61 12.40 -10.25
CA ASP A 64 -7.58 13.24 -9.06
C ASP A 64 -6.93 12.50 -7.87
N ASN A 65 -6.86 13.18 -6.72
CA ASN A 65 -6.24 12.63 -5.52
C ASN A 65 -6.86 11.31 -5.03
N VAL A 66 -8.12 11.02 -5.39
CA VAL A 66 -8.78 9.76 -5.03
C VAL A 66 -8.23 8.63 -5.88
N SER A 67 -8.23 8.80 -7.21
CA SER A 67 -7.66 7.81 -8.14
C SER A 67 -6.16 7.60 -7.90
N GLU A 68 -5.40 8.66 -7.63
CA GLU A 68 -3.98 8.55 -7.25
C GLU A 68 -3.80 7.81 -5.91
N GLY A 69 -4.70 8.01 -4.94
CA GLY A 69 -4.68 7.31 -3.66
C GLY A 69 -4.75 5.80 -3.80
N PHE A 70 -5.56 5.28 -4.73
CA PHE A 70 -5.63 3.85 -5.03
C PHE A 70 -4.32 3.31 -5.58
N LEU A 71 -3.61 4.09 -6.39
CA LEU A 71 -2.33 3.71 -6.96
C LEU A 71 -1.17 3.70 -5.94
N LEU A 72 -1.39 4.21 -4.71
CA LEU A 72 -0.42 4.19 -3.62
C LEU A 72 -0.62 3.01 -2.66
N LEU A 73 -1.66 2.19 -2.87
CA LEU A 73 -1.92 1.04 -2.02
C LEU A 73 -0.85 -0.04 -2.23
N ASP A 74 -0.38 -0.60 -1.12
CA ASP A 74 0.51 -1.76 -1.13
C ASP A 74 -0.34 -3.03 -1.03
N ALA A 75 -0.96 -3.41 -2.14
CA ALA A 75 -1.86 -4.55 -2.20
C ALA A 75 -1.91 -5.14 -3.62
N ASN A 76 -2.14 -6.44 -3.71
CA ASN A 76 -2.41 -7.11 -4.98
C ASN A 76 -3.86 -6.79 -5.40
N LEU A 77 -4.01 -5.77 -6.22
CA LEU A 77 -5.30 -5.30 -6.71
C LEU A 77 -5.32 -5.35 -8.24
N THR A 78 -6.51 -5.59 -8.78
CA THR A 78 -6.81 -5.45 -10.20
C THR A 78 -7.71 -4.23 -10.38
N PHE A 79 -7.37 -3.32 -11.29
CA PHE A 79 -8.19 -2.17 -11.61
C PHE A 79 -8.96 -2.40 -12.89
N ALA A 80 -10.30 -2.31 -12.82
CA ALA A 80 -11.15 -2.39 -13.99
C ALA A 80 -11.44 -0.96 -14.51
N VAL A 81 -10.99 -0.70 -15.73
CA VAL A 81 -11.02 0.64 -16.34
C VAL A 81 -12.03 0.70 -17.46
N ILE A 82 -12.95 1.67 -17.39
CA ILE A 82 -13.97 1.90 -18.42
C ILE A 82 -13.28 2.47 -19.68
N PRO A 83 -13.44 1.84 -20.84
CA PRO A 83 -12.83 2.33 -22.06
C PRO A 83 -13.55 3.59 -22.59
N GLY A 84 -12.79 4.49 -23.21
CA GLY A 84 -13.32 5.64 -23.94
C GLY A 84 -13.52 6.92 -23.14
N HIS A 85 -13.36 6.92 -21.82
CA HIS A 85 -13.30 8.15 -21.04
C HIS A 85 -11.93 8.85 -21.22
N HIS A 86 -11.93 10.15 -20.97
CA HIS A 86 -10.73 10.98 -21.15
C HIS A 86 -9.52 10.48 -20.35
N ASN A 87 -9.76 10.01 -19.14
CA ASN A 87 -8.71 9.59 -18.22
C ASN A 87 -8.42 8.08 -18.25
N SER A 88 -9.16 7.29 -19.03
CA SER A 88 -9.05 5.82 -19.04
C SER A 88 -7.64 5.35 -19.36
N LYS A 89 -7.06 5.83 -20.44
CA LYS A 89 -5.70 5.44 -20.86
C LYS A 89 -4.63 5.95 -19.89
N VAL A 90 -4.81 7.15 -19.37
CA VAL A 90 -3.85 7.75 -18.42
C VAL A 90 -3.82 6.96 -17.12
N PHE A 91 -4.99 6.65 -16.56
CA PHE A 91 -5.08 5.86 -15.33
C PHE A 91 -4.53 4.45 -15.54
N ALA A 92 -4.94 3.77 -16.61
CA ALA A 92 -4.47 2.43 -16.93
C ALA A 92 -2.95 2.36 -17.03
N ALA A 93 -2.33 3.28 -17.78
CA ALA A 93 -0.87 3.35 -17.90
C ALA A 93 -0.16 3.63 -16.54
N LYS A 94 -0.73 4.50 -15.70
CA LYS A 94 -0.21 4.76 -14.35
C LYS A 94 -0.28 3.51 -13.45
N ALA A 95 -1.40 2.77 -13.53
CA ALA A 95 -1.60 1.55 -12.74
C ALA A 95 -0.61 0.46 -13.15
N GLU A 96 -0.45 0.23 -14.44
CA GLU A 96 0.50 -0.74 -15.00
C GLU A 96 1.95 -0.42 -14.64
N GLN A 97 2.37 0.86 -14.78
CA GLN A 97 3.72 1.29 -14.39
C GLN A 97 4.04 1.05 -12.91
N ARG A 98 3.01 0.94 -12.07
CA ARG A 98 3.13 0.62 -10.65
C ARG A 98 2.96 -0.88 -10.35
N GLY A 99 2.79 -1.70 -11.36
CA GLY A 99 2.71 -3.16 -11.25
C GLY A 99 1.32 -3.71 -10.92
N PHE A 100 0.27 -2.88 -11.02
CA PHE A 100 -1.10 -3.36 -10.88
C PHE A 100 -1.59 -4.03 -12.15
N GLU A 101 -2.42 -5.05 -11.99
CA GLU A 101 -3.17 -5.63 -13.09
C GLU A 101 -4.29 -4.68 -13.53
N VAL A 102 -4.45 -4.53 -14.83
CA VAL A 102 -5.52 -3.70 -15.43
C VAL A 102 -6.38 -4.56 -16.34
N ILE A 103 -7.69 -4.47 -16.17
CA ILE A 103 -8.68 -5.10 -17.05
C ILE A 103 -9.64 -4.07 -17.61
N VAL A 104 -10.30 -4.42 -18.68
CA VAL A 104 -11.33 -3.57 -19.30
C VAL A 104 -12.66 -3.77 -18.60
N HIS A 105 -13.20 -2.68 -18.03
CA HIS A 105 -14.58 -2.62 -17.52
C HIS A 105 -15.51 -2.22 -18.66
N MET A 106 -16.15 -3.18 -19.30
CA MET A 106 -17.08 -2.90 -20.40
C MET A 106 -18.45 -2.52 -19.87
N PRO A 107 -18.94 -1.27 -20.07
CA PRO A 107 -20.26 -0.87 -19.61
C PRO A 107 -21.37 -1.70 -20.29
N MET A 108 -22.34 -2.12 -19.50
CA MET A 108 -23.51 -2.86 -19.96
C MET A 108 -24.77 -2.00 -19.82
N GLU A 109 -25.76 -2.26 -20.68
CA GLU A 109 -27.06 -1.63 -20.55
C GLU A 109 -27.67 -1.88 -19.17
N SER A 110 -28.10 -0.79 -18.52
CA SER A 110 -28.76 -0.85 -17.23
C SER A 110 -30.07 -0.05 -17.25
N THR A 111 -30.91 -0.25 -16.24
CA THR A 111 -32.14 0.52 -16.06
C THR A 111 -31.88 1.99 -15.76
N THR A 112 -30.71 2.28 -15.23
CA THR A 112 -30.25 3.64 -14.95
C THR A 112 -29.35 4.12 -16.10
N LYS A 113 -29.67 5.27 -16.68
CA LYS A 113 -28.87 5.83 -17.76
C LYS A 113 -27.62 6.49 -17.18
N THR A 114 -26.45 6.02 -17.59
CA THR A 114 -25.18 6.68 -17.26
C THR A 114 -24.81 7.63 -18.42
N PRO A 115 -24.75 8.94 -18.17
CA PRO A 115 -24.35 9.88 -19.20
C PRO A 115 -22.89 9.61 -19.66
N GLY A 116 -22.67 9.70 -20.98
CA GLY A 116 -21.33 9.59 -21.56
C GLY A 116 -20.89 8.17 -21.98
N GLU A 117 -21.62 7.11 -21.61
CA GLU A 117 -21.23 5.74 -21.93
C GLU A 117 -21.90 5.14 -23.16
N LYS A 118 -22.87 5.84 -23.76
CA LYS A 118 -23.70 5.35 -24.86
C LYS A 118 -22.90 4.78 -26.04
N ASP A 119 -21.74 5.34 -26.33
CA ASP A 119 -20.93 4.98 -27.49
C ASP A 119 -20.08 3.71 -27.28
N TYR A 120 -19.94 3.26 -26.03
CA TYR A 120 -19.17 2.04 -25.70
C TYR A 120 -19.97 1.02 -24.87
N MET A 121 -21.14 1.36 -24.43
CA MET A 121 -22.02 0.47 -23.67
C MET A 121 -22.53 -0.66 -24.58
N LEU A 122 -22.53 -1.88 -24.09
CA LEU A 122 -23.19 -3.01 -24.74
C LEU A 122 -24.67 -3.01 -24.38
N SER A 123 -25.54 -3.22 -25.39
CA SER A 123 -26.99 -3.24 -25.21
C SER A 123 -27.58 -4.57 -25.64
N THR A 124 -28.67 -4.97 -24.99
CA THR A 124 -29.46 -6.16 -25.34
C THR A 124 -30.09 -6.10 -26.73
N SER A 125 -30.20 -4.90 -27.31
CA SER A 125 -30.72 -4.69 -28.69
C SER A 125 -29.68 -4.93 -29.78
N MET A 126 -28.39 -5.11 -29.41
CA MET A 126 -27.29 -5.32 -30.36
C MET A 126 -27.27 -6.75 -30.88
N THR A 127 -26.88 -6.88 -32.14
CA THR A 127 -26.53 -8.17 -32.73
C THR A 127 -25.20 -8.67 -32.23
N SER A 128 -24.93 -9.97 -32.31
CA SER A 128 -23.64 -10.55 -31.91
C SER A 128 -22.43 -9.88 -32.61
N SER A 129 -22.57 -9.56 -33.89
CA SER A 129 -21.50 -8.88 -34.66
C SER A 129 -21.27 -7.45 -34.18
N GLU A 130 -22.31 -6.73 -33.78
CA GLU A 130 -22.15 -5.37 -33.19
C GLU A 130 -21.46 -5.43 -31.83
N ILE A 131 -21.83 -6.41 -31.00
CA ILE A 131 -21.17 -6.66 -29.70
C ILE A 131 -19.68 -6.95 -29.91
N GLU A 132 -19.37 -7.94 -30.76
CA GLU A 132 -18.00 -8.33 -31.06
C GLU A 132 -17.16 -7.13 -31.57
N ASN A 133 -17.68 -6.40 -32.56
CA ASN A 133 -16.99 -5.22 -33.09
C ASN A 133 -16.75 -4.15 -32.01
N ARG A 134 -17.72 -3.95 -31.11
CA ARG A 134 -17.60 -2.96 -30.05
C ARG A 134 -16.57 -3.37 -29.00
N VAL A 135 -16.57 -4.64 -28.58
CA VAL A 135 -15.59 -5.20 -27.66
C VAL A 135 -14.19 -5.10 -28.24
N VAL A 136 -13.97 -5.59 -29.47
CA VAL A 136 -12.66 -5.55 -30.14
C VAL A 136 -12.17 -4.11 -30.35
N LYS A 137 -13.06 -3.19 -30.73
CA LYS A 137 -12.67 -1.78 -30.91
C LYS A 137 -12.25 -1.14 -29.60
N LYS A 138 -12.89 -1.48 -28.50
CA LYS A 138 -12.63 -0.84 -27.19
C LYS A 138 -11.48 -1.49 -26.44
N SER A 139 -11.25 -2.79 -26.60
CA SER A 139 -10.05 -3.43 -26.06
C SER A 139 -8.79 -2.88 -26.70
N LYS A 140 -8.82 -2.51 -27.99
CA LYS A 140 -7.69 -1.83 -28.66
C LYS A 140 -7.26 -0.51 -28.03
N ASP A 141 -8.13 0.14 -27.28
CA ASP A 141 -7.75 1.32 -26.50
C ASP A 141 -6.70 1.00 -25.42
N PHE A 142 -6.54 -0.29 -25.09
CA PHE A 142 -5.63 -0.83 -24.09
C PHE A 142 -4.63 -1.86 -24.63
N ASP A 143 -4.54 -2.07 -25.96
CA ASP A 143 -3.68 -3.10 -26.57
C ASP A 143 -2.20 -2.97 -26.15
N HIS A 144 -1.73 -1.77 -25.84
CA HIS A 144 -0.37 -1.51 -25.34
C HIS A 144 -0.22 -1.81 -23.84
N ILE A 145 -1.32 -2.13 -23.17
CA ILE A 145 -1.37 -2.45 -21.73
C ILE A 145 -1.56 -3.96 -21.53
N LEU A 146 -2.23 -4.62 -22.50
CA LEU A 146 -2.59 -6.03 -22.43
C LEU A 146 -1.58 -6.95 -23.12
N SER A 147 -0.46 -6.42 -23.61
CA SER A 147 0.64 -7.13 -24.24
C SER A 147 1.77 -7.41 -23.26
#